data_06f9585d2cfd92c3d91a45de78b6c063
#
_entry.id   06f9585d2cfd92c3d91a45de78b6c063
#
_cell.length_a   1.000
_cell.length_b   1.000
_cell.length_c   1.000
_cell.angle_alpha   90.00
_cell.angle_beta   90.00
_cell.angle_gamma   90.00
#
_symmetry.space_group_name_H-M   'P 1'
#
loop_
_entity.id
_entity.type
_entity.pdbx_description
1 polymer ?
#
loop_
_entity_poly.entity_id
_entity_poly.type
_entity_poly.pdbx_seq_one_letter_code
_entity_poly.pdbx_strand_id
1 'polypeptide(L)'
;MGLTAVDRFEIAELLARYSAAVDDGDFAAVGALFAGGELRDAEDRVVAAGAAAVTDLFAATTQRHGSGTPETVHLVTNLVVEPQPDGSAVARSRFLVLQQVG
;
A
#
# COMPACT_ATOMS: atom_id res chain seq x y z
N MET A 1 18.52 12.76 -13.61
CA MET A 1 19.18 11.51 -13.23
C MET A 1 18.14 10.43 -13.05
N GLY A 2 18.45 9.21 -13.48
CA GLY A 2 17.54 8.08 -13.34
C GLY A 2 17.53 7.49 -11.94
N LEU A 3 16.70 6.50 -11.73
CA LEU A 3 16.59 5.76 -10.48
C LEU A 3 17.81 4.86 -10.30
N THR A 4 18.32 4.80 -9.07
CA THR A 4 19.36 3.86 -8.68
C THR A 4 18.78 2.49 -8.36
N ALA A 5 19.65 1.49 -8.23
CA ALA A 5 19.22 0.17 -7.76
C ALA A 5 18.66 0.25 -6.33
N VAL A 6 19.20 1.11 -5.47
CA VAL A 6 18.70 1.33 -4.11
C VAL A 6 17.31 1.93 -4.15
N ASP A 7 17.07 2.93 -5.00
CA ASP A 7 15.73 3.52 -5.16
C ASP A 7 14.70 2.46 -5.55
N ARG A 8 15.03 1.60 -6.50
CA ARG A 8 14.14 0.53 -6.96
C ARG A 8 13.85 -0.47 -5.86
N PHE A 9 14.87 -0.84 -5.08
CA PHE A 9 14.71 -1.73 -3.94
C PHE A 9 13.80 -1.11 -2.88
N GLU A 10 13.98 0.16 -2.55
CA GLU A 10 13.17 0.87 -1.56
C GLU A 10 11.70 0.95 -1.98
N ILE A 11 11.42 1.14 -3.27
CA ILE A 11 10.06 1.15 -3.79
C ILE A 11 9.41 -0.23 -3.64
N ALA A 12 10.15 -1.29 -4.00
CA ALA A 12 9.65 -2.66 -3.84
C ALA A 12 9.39 -3.00 -2.37
N GLU A 13 10.27 -2.58 -1.47
CA GLU A 13 10.12 -2.80 -0.04
C GLU A 13 8.93 -2.02 0.53
N LEU A 14 8.68 -0.79 0.04
CA LEU A 14 7.52 0.00 0.45
C LEU A 14 6.21 -0.74 0.15
N LEU A 15 6.10 -1.33 -1.02
CA LEU A 15 4.92 -2.12 -1.39
C LEU A 15 4.78 -3.37 -0.53
N ALA A 16 5.89 -4.04 -0.20
CA ALA A 16 5.87 -5.20 0.67
C ALA A 16 5.45 -4.82 2.11
N ARG A 17 5.93 -3.69 2.62
CA ARG A 17 5.54 -3.18 3.95
C ARG A 17 4.06 -2.82 4.00
N TYR A 18 3.53 -2.21 2.94
CA TYR A 18 2.11 -1.93 2.82
C TYR A 18 1.29 -3.22 2.92
N SER A 19 1.62 -4.22 2.12
CA SER A 19 0.91 -5.51 2.12
C SER A 19 0.98 -6.20 3.47
N ALA A 20 2.15 -6.24 4.09
CA ALA A 20 2.34 -6.85 5.41
C ALA A 20 1.51 -6.13 6.47
N ALA A 21 1.48 -4.81 6.47
CA ALA A 21 0.72 -4.03 7.44
C ALA A 21 -0.79 -4.28 7.31
N VAL A 22 -1.30 -4.35 6.08
CA VAL A 22 -2.72 -4.69 5.84
C VAL A 22 -3.02 -6.09 6.36
N ASP A 23 -2.20 -7.07 6.01
CA ASP A 23 -2.41 -8.47 6.41
C ASP A 23 -2.30 -8.68 7.92
N ASP A 24 -1.47 -7.88 8.59
CA ASP A 24 -1.33 -7.89 10.05
C ASP A 24 -2.48 -7.17 10.76
N GLY A 25 -3.32 -6.46 10.04
CA GLY A 25 -4.36 -5.61 10.63
C GLY A 25 -3.81 -4.36 11.30
N ASP A 26 -2.57 -4.00 11.01
CA ASP A 26 -1.91 -2.82 11.56
C ASP A 26 -2.18 -1.60 10.67
N PHE A 27 -3.39 -1.06 10.80
CA PHE A 27 -3.84 0.03 9.93
C PHE A 27 -3.15 1.36 10.25
N ALA A 28 -2.66 1.53 11.48
CA ALA A 28 -1.84 2.68 11.81
C ALA A 28 -0.51 2.66 11.03
N ALA A 29 0.09 1.49 10.85
CA ALA A 29 1.28 1.34 10.02
C ALA A 29 0.99 1.61 8.54
N VAL A 30 -0.18 1.17 8.05
CA VAL A 30 -0.63 1.52 6.68
C VAL A 30 -0.73 3.03 6.53
N GLY A 31 -1.42 3.70 7.48
CA GLY A 31 -1.58 5.15 7.45
C GLY A 31 -0.24 5.89 7.47
N ALA A 32 0.72 5.41 8.26
CA ALA A 32 2.04 6.04 8.35
C ALA A 32 2.78 6.09 7.02
N LEU A 33 2.55 5.12 6.13
CA LEU A 33 3.13 5.12 4.79
C LEU A 33 2.58 6.26 3.92
N PHE A 34 1.43 6.80 4.27
CA PHE A 34 0.77 7.89 3.56
C PHE A 34 0.88 9.24 4.28
N ALA A 35 1.81 9.37 5.24
CA ALA A 35 1.94 10.60 6.03
C ALA A 35 2.11 11.86 5.16
N GLY A 36 2.83 11.75 4.06
CA GLY A 36 3.00 12.85 3.10
C GLY A 36 2.27 12.61 1.78
N GLY A 37 1.31 11.70 1.74
CA GLY A 37 0.67 11.29 0.50
C GLY A 37 -0.83 11.16 0.62
N GLU A 38 -1.41 10.64 -0.44
CA GLU A 38 -2.85 10.46 -0.52
C GLU A 38 -3.20 9.19 -1.29
N LEU A 39 -4.36 8.64 -0.97
CA LEU A 39 -4.92 7.49 -1.65
C LEU A 39 -5.99 7.99 -2.62
N ARG A 40 -5.93 7.53 -3.86
CA ARG A 40 -6.89 7.90 -4.91
C ARG A 40 -7.63 6.68 -5.42
N ASP A 41 -8.85 6.89 -5.91
CA ASP A 41 -9.64 5.83 -6.53
C ASP A 41 -9.33 5.71 -8.05
N ALA A 42 -10.04 4.81 -8.72
CA ALA A 42 -9.84 4.55 -10.14
C ALA A 42 -10.18 5.77 -11.03
N GLU A 43 -10.99 6.70 -10.52
CA GLU A 43 -11.34 7.96 -11.21
C GLU A 43 -10.42 9.10 -10.82
N ASP A 44 -9.29 8.80 -10.16
CA ASP A 44 -8.28 9.76 -9.73
C ASP A 44 -8.79 10.77 -8.69
N ARG A 45 -9.81 10.39 -7.91
CA ARG A 45 -10.32 11.20 -6.81
C ARG A 45 -9.62 10.84 -5.51
N VAL A 46 -9.28 11.83 -4.70
CA VAL A 46 -8.69 11.62 -3.38
C VAL A 46 -9.75 11.03 -2.46
N VAL A 47 -9.51 9.81 -1.96
CA VAL A 47 -10.40 9.15 -1.00
C VAL A 47 -9.92 9.30 0.44
N ALA A 48 -8.61 9.48 0.64
CA ALA A 48 -8.03 9.77 1.96
C ALA A 48 -6.66 10.43 1.77
N ALA A 49 -6.37 11.44 2.55
CA ALA A 49 -5.09 12.16 2.51
C ALA A 49 -4.47 12.17 3.91
N GLY A 50 -3.21 11.79 3.99
CA GLY A 50 -2.45 11.76 5.24
C GLY A 50 -2.67 10.52 6.09
N ALA A 51 -1.85 10.39 7.12
CA ALA A 51 -1.80 9.17 7.95
C ALA A 51 -3.13 8.87 8.64
N ALA A 52 -3.74 9.85 9.29
CA ALA A 52 -4.96 9.63 10.06
C ALA A 52 -6.15 9.22 9.18
N ALA A 53 -6.35 9.91 8.06
CA ALA A 53 -7.46 9.62 7.15
C ALA A 53 -7.30 8.24 6.51
N VAL A 54 -6.10 7.85 6.13
CA VAL A 54 -5.84 6.53 5.54
C VAL A 54 -6.03 5.43 6.59
N THR A 55 -5.54 5.63 7.82
CA THR A 55 -5.77 4.69 8.92
C THR A 55 -7.26 4.47 9.16
N ASP A 56 -8.03 5.54 9.23
CA ASP A 56 -9.48 5.49 9.47
C ASP A 56 -10.21 4.78 8.32
N LEU A 57 -9.80 5.04 7.09
CA LEU A 57 -10.38 4.39 5.92
C LEU A 57 -10.22 2.86 5.99
N PHE A 58 -9.00 2.38 6.28
CA PHE A 58 -8.75 0.95 6.39
C PHE A 58 -9.50 0.33 7.56
N ALA A 59 -9.54 1.02 8.71
CA ALA A 59 -10.28 0.55 9.87
C ALA A 59 -11.79 0.42 9.59
N ALA A 60 -12.34 1.32 8.78
CA ALA A 60 -13.76 1.33 8.44
C ALA A 60 -14.14 0.30 7.37
N THR A 61 -13.22 -0.03 6.46
CA THR A 61 -13.53 -0.82 5.26
C THR A 61 -12.94 -2.23 5.26
N THR A 62 -12.03 -2.53 6.17
CA THR A 62 -11.38 -3.84 6.24
C THR A 62 -11.82 -4.60 7.47
N GLN A 63 -12.48 -5.73 7.26
CA GLN A 63 -12.92 -6.60 8.35
C GLN A 63 -11.72 -7.30 8.99
N ARG A 64 -11.68 -7.26 10.33
CA ARG A 64 -10.76 -8.08 11.12
C ARG A 64 -11.52 -9.21 11.80
N HIS A 65 -10.84 -10.36 11.93
CA HIS A 65 -11.41 -11.56 12.54
C HIS A 65 -10.97 -11.72 14.01
N GLY A 66 -11.26 -12.84 14.63
CA GLY A 66 -10.92 -13.09 16.02
C GLY A 66 -9.42 -13.06 16.33
N SER A 67 -8.58 -13.29 15.32
CA SER A 67 -7.13 -13.14 15.42
C SER A 67 -6.67 -11.68 15.52
N GLY A 68 -7.54 -10.71 15.24
CA GLY A 68 -7.22 -9.30 15.12
C GLY A 68 -6.73 -8.90 13.74
N THR A 69 -6.67 -9.85 12.79
CA THR A 69 -6.21 -9.61 11.42
C THR A 69 -7.33 -9.83 10.41
N PRO A 70 -7.19 -9.34 9.17
CA PRO A 70 -8.13 -9.65 8.09
C PRO A 70 -8.06 -11.11 7.62
N GLU A 71 -7.06 -11.87 8.05
CA GLU A 71 -6.79 -13.26 7.61
C GLU A 71 -6.60 -13.34 6.10
N THR A 72 -5.85 -12.39 5.58
CA THR A 72 -5.50 -12.28 4.16
C THR A 72 -4.00 -12.35 3.97
N VAL A 73 -3.59 -12.69 2.75
CA VAL A 73 -2.21 -12.53 2.29
C VAL A 73 -2.26 -11.79 0.97
N HIS A 74 -1.62 -10.63 0.91
CA HIS A 74 -1.46 -9.86 -0.32
C HIS A 74 -0.13 -10.21 -0.98
N LEU A 75 -0.20 -10.62 -2.24
CA LEU A 75 0.98 -10.90 -3.06
C LEU A 75 1.09 -9.79 -4.11
N VAL A 76 2.15 -9.00 -4.04
CA VAL A 76 2.43 -7.96 -5.04
C VAL A 76 3.26 -8.57 -6.16
N THR A 77 2.82 -8.39 -7.40
CA THR A 77 3.44 -8.99 -8.57
C THR A 77 3.59 -7.96 -9.67
N ASN A 78 4.42 -8.28 -10.67
CA ASN A 78 4.54 -7.52 -11.92
C ASN A 78 4.86 -6.04 -11.67
N LEU A 79 5.76 -5.78 -10.72
CA LEU A 79 6.18 -4.43 -10.40
C LEU A 79 7.00 -3.84 -11.55
N VAL A 80 6.57 -2.69 -12.04
CA VAL A 80 7.31 -1.87 -13.00
C VAL A 80 7.50 -0.50 -12.40
N VAL A 81 8.74 -0.01 -12.39
CA VAL A 81 9.09 1.30 -11.85
C VAL A 81 9.63 2.16 -12.98
N GLU A 82 9.02 3.32 -13.19
CA GLU A 82 9.38 4.24 -14.26
C GLU A 82 9.84 5.57 -13.67
N PRO A 83 11.08 6.01 -13.96
CA PRO A 83 11.54 7.33 -13.55
C PRO A 83 10.79 8.41 -14.32
N GLN A 84 10.56 9.55 -13.65
CA GLN A 84 9.90 10.70 -14.24
C GLN A 84 10.92 11.84 -14.44
N PRO A 85 10.65 12.78 -15.38
CA PRO A 85 11.58 13.90 -15.64
C PRO A 85 11.84 14.80 -14.43
N ASP A 86 10.89 14.87 -13.49
CA ASP A 86 10.99 15.73 -12.30
C ASP A 86 11.75 15.07 -11.14
N GLY A 87 12.32 13.87 -11.35
CA GLY A 87 13.03 13.15 -10.31
C GLY A 87 12.18 12.21 -9.47
N SER A 88 10.87 12.20 -9.68
CA SER A 88 9.97 11.25 -9.05
C SER A 88 9.95 9.92 -9.81
N ALA A 89 9.17 8.97 -9.32
CA ALA A 89 8.95 7.69 -9.98
C ALA A 89 7.47 7.31 -9.95
N VAL A 90 7.05 6.59 -10.98
CA VAL A 90 5.74 5.93 -11.02
C VAL A 90 6.00 4.43 -10.92
N ALA A 91 5.36 3.79 -9.95
CA ALA A 91 5.39 2.34 -9.80
C ALA A 91 4.01 1.78 -10.09
N ARG A 92 3.98 0.74 -10.93
CA ARG A 92 2.76 0.01 -11.24
C ARG A 92 2.97 -1.43 -10.84
N SER A 93 1.94 -2.03 -10.26
CA SER A 93 1.98 -3.43 -9.86
C SER A 93 0.59 -4.04 -9.97
N ARG A 94 0.55 -5.35 -9.89
CA ARG A 94 -0.68 -6.10 -9.71
C ARG A 94 -0.61 -6.78 -8.36
N PHE A 95 -1.75 -7.14 -7.82
CA PHE A 95 -1.77 -7.89 -6.57
C PHE A 95 -2.81 -9.00 -6.62
N LEU A 96 -2.54 -10.04 -5.86
CA LEU A 96 -3.44 -11.16 -5.63
C LEU A 96 -3.68 -11.25 -4.13
N VAL A 97 -4.93 -11.41 -3.73
CA VAL A 97 -5.30 -11.57 -2.33
C VAL A 97 -5.79 -12.98 -2.09
N LEU A 98 -5.14 -13.67 -1.16
CA LEU A 98 -5.62 -14.93 -0.63
C LEU A 98 -6.35 -14.63 0.68
N GLN A 99 -7.53 -15.17 0.84
CA GLN A 99 -8.36 -14.91 2.02
C GLN A 99 -8.86 -16.20 2.61
N GLN A 100 -8.79 -16.32 3.92
CA GLN A 100 -9.38 -17.44 4.64
C GLN A 100 -10.90 -17.28 4.66
N VAL A 101 -11.60 -18.34 4.31
CA VAL A 101 -13.07 -18.41 4.27
C VAL A 101 -13.55 -19.51 5.21
N GLY A 102 -14.52 -19.20 6.01
CA GLY A 102 -15.14 -20.20 6.88
C GLY A 102 -15.08 -19.92 8.36
#